data_76e135d6d04c86ccdc2245076777a28a
#
_entry.id   76e135d6d04c86ccdc2245076777a28a
#
_cell.length_a   1.000
_cell.length_b   1.000
_cell.length_c   1.000
_cell.angle_alpha   90.00
_cell.angle_beta   90.00
_cell.angle_gamma   90.00
#
_symmetry.space_group_name_H-M   'P 1'
#
loop_
_entity.id
_entity.type
_entity.pdbx_description
1 polymer ?
#
loop_
_entity_poly.entity_id
_entity_poly.type
_entity_poly.pdbx_seq_one_letter_code
_entity_poly.pdbx_strand_id
1 'polypeptide(L)'
;MTSKRYTGNIITDTPTDPTGDAAGGVWSLAEANAFKAGNAWPTLPGAPTIGTATGGIDGVATVAFTAPSELYGGTISQYTATSSPSSITGTGTTSPITVSGLTNGTSYTFTVSATTGAGTGPESASSNSVSPQAGDRGVIAGGYSDGSGNTNVIEYVTINSAGNTTDFGDLTAADQISSGGMSSSTRGLFAHGSLSNIVDFITIASTGNASDFGDQTRGKQYQASLSNQTRGLVGGGNSSAITNLDEIDYYTIASTGNASDFGDLFQGRYGLASFSSTTRGIFGGGYAGGPQTTIDYVTISSTGNASDFGDLYNDGTGNPYGSKNYFGGCSSNTRGLFMGGASGFSGTTISYVTISTLGNSSNFGDLLGGTQYNTGTSNAVTGLCIGGYVGGSISNQIQQVTIASTGNATDFGDLSVAKYFSGSVSDSHGGLS
;
A
#
# COMPACT_ATOMS: atom_id res chain seq x y z
N MET A 1 23.74 -66.55 -17.02
CA MET A 1 24.32 -65.34 -17.65
C MET A 1 24.96 -64.54 -16.53
N THR A 2 26.30 -64.48 -16.51
CA THR A 2 27.03 -63.66 -15.52
C THR A 2 26.79 -62.16 -15.78
N SER A 3 26.12 -61.53 -14.87
CA SER A 3 25.93 -60.03 -14.90
C SER A 3 27.30 -59.38 -14.86
N LYS A 4 27.67 -58.58 -15.87
CA LYS A 4 28.83 -57.73 -15.84
C LYS A 4 28.55 -56.60 -14.87
N ARG A 5 29.18 -56.61 -13.70
CA ARG A 5 29.21 -55.47 -12.78
C ARG A 5 30.06 -54.36 -13.39
N TYR A 6 29.55 -53.16 -13.39
CA TYR A 6 30.30 -51.97 -13.75
C TYR A 6 31.22 -51.58 -12.60
N THR A 7 32.53 -51.64 -12.80
CA THR A 7 33.54 -51.27 -11.79
C THR A 7 34.02 -49.85 -12.07
N GLY A 8 33.28 -48.86 -11.62
CA GLY A 8 33.73 -47.46 -11.60
C GLY A 8 33.97 -47.00 -10.14
N ASN A 9 34.85 -46.06 -9.94
CA ASN A 9 35.39 -45.60 -8.64
C ASN A 9 34.38 -45.02 -7.63
N ILE A 10 33.09 -45.29 -7.75
CA ILE A 10 32.02 -44.77 -6.87
C ILE A 10 31.10 -45.91 -6.37
N ILE A 11 31.51 -47.19 -6.60
CA ILE A 11 30.64 -48.35 -6.32
C ILE A 11 31.24 -49.07 -5.13
N THR A 12 30.57 -49.08 -4.00
CA THR A 12 30.94 -49.96 -2.87
C THR A 12 30.53 -51.39 -3.18
N ASP A 13 31.41 -52.36 -2.89
CA ASP A 13 31.15 -53.79 -3.10
C ASP A 13 29.98 -54.34 -2.27
N THR A 14 29.55 -53.61 -1.27
CA THR A 14 28.40 -53.94 -0.42
C THR A 14 27.39 -52.78 -0.49
N PRO A 15 26.29 -52.91 -1.29
CA PRO A 15 25.22 -51.94 -1.28
C PRO A 15 24.54 -51.96 0.11
N THR A 16 24.21 -50.78 0.61
CA THR A 16 23.35 -50.64 1.79
C THR A 16 21.89 -50.80 1.36
N ASP A 17 21.09 -51.47 2.18
CA ASP A 17 19.66 -51.63 1.90
C ASP A 17 19.04 -50.28 1.55
N PRO A 18 18.26 -50.18 0.47
CA PRO A 18 17.63 -48.95 0.07
C PRO A 18 16.55 -48.56 1.05
N THR A 19 16.32 -47.24 1.12
CA THR A 19 15.20 -46.64 1.83
C THR A 19 14.26 -45.98 0.83
N GLY A 20 13.09 -45.54 1.26
CA GLY A 20 12.17 -44.79 0.41
C GLY A 20 12.76 -43.48 -0.13
N ASP A 21 13.83 -42.97 0.47
CA ASP A 21 14.48 -41.70 0.10
C ASP A 21 15.78 -41.89 -0.69
N ALA A 22 16.48 -43.04 -0.56
CA ALA A 22 17.77 -43.27 -1.24
C ALA A 22 18.09 -44.77 -1.43
N ALA A 23 18.83 -45.08 -2.50
CA ALA A 23 19.43 -46.36 -2.75
C ALA A 23 20.91 -46.18 -3.11
N GLY A 24 21.80 -46.47 -2.17
CA GLY A 24 23.25 -46.43 -2.38
C GLY A 24 23.77 -47.76 -2.91
N GLY A 25 24.73 -47.73 -3.86
CA GLY A 25 25.38 -48.92 -4.41
C GLY A 25 24.84 -49.40 -5.77
N VAL A 26 25.19 -50.64 -6.16
CA VAL A 26 24.75 -51.25 -7.42
C VAL A 26 23.78 -52.37 -7.13
N TRP A 27 22.61 -52.30 -7.71
CA TRP A 27 21.51 -53.25 -7.52
C TRP A 27 21.22 -54.01 -8.81
N SER A 28 20.90 -55.29 -8.72
CA SER A 28 20.30 -56.01 -9.83
C SER A 28 18.83 -55.58 -10.00
N LEU A 29 18.29 -55.78 -11.21
CA LEU A 29 16.88 -55.45 -11.47
C LEU A 29 15.93 -56.28 -10.57
N ALA A 30 16.33 -57.52 -10.22
CA ALA A 30 15.54 -58.38 -9.34
C ALA A 30 15.51 -57.82 -7.90
N GLU A 31 16.67 -57.42 -7.38
CA GLU A 31 16.78 -56.79 -6.05
C GLU A 31 16.01 -55.46 -6.00
N ALA A 32 16.20 -54.59 -6.99
CA ALA A 32 15.48 -53.34 -7.08
C ALA A 32 13.95 -53.54 -7.11
N ASN A 33 13.47 -54.52 -7.87
CA ASN A 33 12.04 -54.86 -7.90
C ASN A 33 11.53 -55.45 -6.58
N ALA A 34 12.35 -56.26 -5.87
CA ALA A 34 11.96 -56.78 -4.55
C ALA A 34 11.84 -55.68 -3.51
N PHE A 35 12.79 -54.72 -3.46
CA PHE A 35 12.74 -53.58 -2.56
C PHE A 35 11.60 -52.61 -2.93
N LYS A 36 11.32 -52.42 -4.22
CA LYS A 36 10.17 -51.64 -4.68
C LYS A 36 8.83 -52.24 -4.24
N ALA A 37 8.70 -53.59 -4.35
CA ALA A 37 7.51 -54.28 -3.87
C ALA A 37 7.32 -54.16 -2.35
N GLY A 38 8.42 -54.01 -1.59
CA GLY A 38 8.42 -53.76 -0.15
C GLY A 38 8.35 -52.29 0.27
N ASN A 39 8.12 -51.36 -0.68
CA ASN A 39 8.18 -49.91 -0.44
C ASN A 39 9.52 -49.40 0.14
N ALA A 40 10.60 -50.12 -0.10
CA ALA A 40 11.96 -49.76 0.35
C ALA A 40 12.87 -49.28 -0.78
N TRP A 41 12.35 -49.08 -1.99
CA TRP A 41 13.10 -48.51 -3.13
C TRP A 41 12.72 -47.04 -3.36
N PRO A 42 13.69 -46.12 -3.59
CA PRO A 42 13.40 -44.73 -3.83
C PRO A 42 12.38 -44.55 -4.96
N THR A 43 11.25 -44.04 -4.61
CA THR A 43 10.14 -43.77 -5.53
C THR A 43 9.59 -42.37 -5.21
N LEU A 44 9.29 -41.61 -6.25
CA LEU A 44 8.74 -40.28 -6.06
C LEU A 44 7.42 -40.35 -5.29
N PRO A 45 7.15 -39.40 -4.38
CA PRO A 45 5.88 -39.37 -3.65
C PRO A 45 4.71 -39.14 -4.62
N GLY A 46 3.52 -39.51 -4.20
CA GLY A 46 2.29 -39.19 -4.92
C GLY A 46 1.98 -37.69 -4.93
N ALA A 47 0.98 -37.27 -5.69
CA ALA A 47 0.51 -35.91 -5.69
C ALA A 47 -0.21 -35.57 -4.35
N PRO A 48 0.05 -34.42 -3.73
CA PRO A 48 -0.81 -33.92 -2.65
C PRO A 48 -2.27 -33.73 -3.11
N THR A 49 -3.21 -33.81 -2.19
CA THR A 49 -4.60 -33.44 -2.49
C THR A 49 -4.78 -31.95 -2.21
N ILE A 50 -5.14 -31.18 -3.23
CA ILE A 50 -5.35 -29.72 -3.08
C ILE A 50 -6.55 -29.46 -2.20
N GLY A 51 -6.43 -28.48 -1.32
CA GLY A 51 -7.51 -27.90 -0.52
C GLY A 51 -7.88 -26.50 -1.04
N THR A 52 -8.37 -25.66 -0.12
CA THR A 52 -8.78 -24.29 -0.45
C THR A 52 -7.57 -23.36 -0.48
N ALA A 53 -7.44 -22.59 -1.55
CA ALA A 53 -6.60 -21.41 -1.56
C ALA A 53 -7.40 -20.21 -1.00
N THR A 54 -6.75 -19.35 -0.20
CA THR A 54 -7.33 -18.12 0.35
C THR A 54 -6.42 -16.96 -0.03
N GLY A 55 -6.98 -15.94 -0.67
CA GLY A 55 -6.27 -14.69 -0.96
C GLY A 55 -6.06 -13.90 0.34
N GLY A 56 -4.88 -13.36 0.52
CA GLY A 56 -4.51 -12.44 1.58
C GLY A 56 -4.34 -11.02 1.04
N ILE A 57 -3.78 -10.16 1.87
CA ILE A 57 -3.40 -8.79 1.52
C ILE A 57 -1.94 -8.74 1.06
N ASP A 58 -1.58 -7.70 0.29
CA ASP A 58 -0.20 -7.39 -0.14
C ASP A 58 0.49 -8.51 -0.91
N GLY A 59 -0.20 -9.04 -1.90
CA GLY A 59 0.37 -10.03 -2.79
C GLY A 59 0.63 -11.38 -2.12
N VAL A 60 -0.13 -11.72 -1.09
CA VAL A 60 -0.02 -12.99 -0.35
C VAL A 60 -1.24 -13.85 -0.63
N ALA A 61 -1.03 -15.17 -0.70
CA ALA A 61 -2.08 -16.18 -0.64
C ALA A 61 -1.63 -17.35 0.23
N THR A 62 -2.57 -18.05 0.85
CA THR A 62 -2.33 -19.28 1.57
C THR A 62 -3.00 -20.45 0.85
N VAL A 63 -2.29 -21.56 0.72
CA VAL A 63 -2.74 -22.75 -0.02
C VAL A 63 -2.80 -23.93 0.94
N ALA A 64 -4.01 -24.39 1.26
CA ALA A 64 -4.22 -25.60 2.05
C ALA A 64 -4.15 -26.84 1.17
N PHE A 65 -3.67 -27.93 1.71
CA PHE A 65 -3.60 -29.22 1.03
C PHE A 65 -3.51 -30.37 2.06
N THR A 66 -3.73 -31.58 1.60
CA THR A 66 -3.47 -32.81 2.35
C THR A 66 -2.26 -33.52 1.75
N ALA A 67 -1.39 -34.04 2.60
CA ALA A 67 -0.22 -34.80 2.20
C ALA A 67 -0.61 -36.00 1.30
N PRO A 68 0.27 -36.41 0.36
CA PRO A 68 0.01 -37.59 -0.45
C PRO A 68 -0.07 -38.84 0.44
N SER A 69 -0.97 -39.75 0.11
CA SER A 69 -1.10 -41.05 0.79
C SER A 69 0.04 -42.01 0.44
N GLU A 70 0.64 -41.83 -0.72
CA GLU A 70 1.67 -42.70 -1.26
C GLU A 70 3.04 -42.03 -1.11
N LEU A 71 3.79 -42.46 -0.09
CA LEU A 71 5.16 -41.98 0.18
C LEU A 71 6.22 -43.02 -0.16
N TYR A 72 5.80 -44.27 -0.41
CA TYR A 72 6.68 -45.39 -0.75
C TYR A 72 7.87 -45.55 0.22
N GLY A 73 7.64 -45.29 1.51
CA GLY A 73 8.66 -45.37 2.56
C GLY A 73 9.58 -44.15 2.64
N GLY A 74 9.42 -43.15 1.78
CA GLY A 74 10.15 -41.87 1.86
C GLY A 74 9.56 -40.92 2.88
N THR A 75 10.38 -39.94 3.30
CA THR A 75 10.00 -38.86 4.20
C THR A 75 9.89 -37.56 3.44
N ILE A 76 8.77 -36.84 3.62
CA ILE A 76 8.60 -35.53 3.01
C ILE A 76 9.61 -34.55 3.63
N SER A 77 10.43 -33.94 2.79
CA SER A 77 11.36 -32.87 3.17
C SER A 77 10.78 -31.48 2.93
N GLN A 78 9.94 -31.31 1.90
CA GLN A 78 9.36 -30.02 1.52
C GLN A 78 8.10 -30.20 0.69
N TYR A 79 7.20 -29.24 0.78
CA TYR A 79 6.14 -28.99 -0.19
C TYR A 79 6.40 -27.67 -0.91
N THR A 80 6.04 -27.60 -2.19
CA THR A 80 6.13 -26.39 -3.00
C THR A 80 4.74 -26.09 -3.59
N ALA A 81 4.21 -24.92 -3.28
CA ALA A 81 3.01 -24.37 -3.95
C ALA A 81 3.46 -23.47 -5.09
N THR A 82 2.87 -23.63 -6.28
CA THR A 82 3.21 -22.87 -7.50
C THR A 82 1.96 -22.19 -8.04
N SER A 83 2.03 -20.89 -8.29
CA SER A 83 0.92 -20.07 -8.83
C SER A 83 0.81 -20.19 -10.36
N SER A 84 -0.40 -20.07 -10.86
CA SER A 84 -0.71 -19.82 -12.27
C SER A 84 -1.70 -18.63 -12.34
N PRO A 85 -1.37 -17.54 -13.09
CA PRO A 85 -0.16 -17.31 -13.89
C PRO A 85 1.10 -17.03 -13.04
N SER A 86 2.21 -16.75 -13.72
CA SER A 86 3.49 -16.24 -13.21
C SER A 86 4.40 -17.24 -12.50
N SER A 87 3.98 -18.47 -12.20
CA SER A 87 4.81 -19.51 -11.57
C SER A 87 5.57 -19.06 -10.31
N ILE A 88 4.94 -18.17 -9.52
CA ILE A 88 5.49 -17.72 -8.23
C ILE A 88 5.33 -18.87 -7.23
N THR A 89 6.38 -19.15 -6.46
CA THR A 89 6.41 -20.31 -5.56
C THR A 89 6.47 -19.92 -4.10
N GLY A 90 5.82 -20.72 -3.26
CA GLY A 90 6.00 -20.73 -1.81
C GLY A 90 6.37 -22.14 -1.36
N THR A 91 7.17 -22.25 -0.31
CA THR A 91 7.62 -23.55 0.22
C THR A 91 7.32 -23.68 1.71
N GLY A 92 7.14 -24.91 2.17
CA GLY A 92 6.89 -25.21 3.57
C GLY A 92 6.98 -26.73 3.86
N THR A 93 6.95 -27.08 5.15
CA THR A 93 6.94 -28.49 5.58
C THR A 93 5.56 -28.99 6.00
N THR A 94 4.59 -28.09 6.13
CA THR A 94 3.22 -28.38 6.54
C THR A 94 2.21 -27.55 5.75
N SER A 95 0.96 -27.97 5.71
CA SER A 95 -0.17 -27.21 5.20
C SER A 95 -0.69 -26.25 6.30
N PRO A 96 -1.11 -24.99 5.95
CA PRO A 96 -1.06 -24.41 4.62
C PRO A 96 0.32 -23.83 4.27
N ILE A 97 0.60 -23.65 2.97
CA ILE A 97 1.78 -22.91 2.48
C ILE A 97 1.38 -21.48 2.14
N THR A 98 2.23 -20.52 2.54
CA THR A 98 2.13 -19.12 2.13
C THR A 98 2.91 -18.89 0.85
N VAL A 99 2.27 -18.27 -0.15
CA VAL A 99 2.89 -17.79 -1.40
C VAL A 99 2.84 -16.28 -1.37
N SER A 100 4.01 -15.63 -1.46
CA SER A 100 4.18 -14.16 -1.45
C SER A 100 4.70 -13.66 -2.78
N GLY A 101 4.59 -12.34 -3.03
CA GLY A 101 5.05 -11.73 -4.28
C GLY A 101 4.05 -11.84 -5.43
N LEU A 102 2.81 -12.17 -5.14
CA LEU A 102 1.70 -12.13 -6.09
C LEU A 102 1.30 -10.68 -6.39
N THR A 103 0.71 -10.43 -7.55
CA THR A 103 0.17 -9.12 -7.90
C THR A 103 -1.27 -8.98 -7.38
N ASN A 104 -1.54 -7.94 -6.62
CA ASN A 104 -2.89 -7.64 -6.12
C ASN A 104 -3.88 -7.47 -7.27
N GLY A 105 -5.13 -7.95 -7.07
CA GLY A 105 -6.18 -7.92 -8.08
C GLY A 105 -6.05 -8.94 -9.20
N THR A 106 -4.89 -9.59 -9.35
CA THR A 106 -4.68 -10.66 -10.33
C THR A 106 -5.22 -11.98 -9.80
N SER A 107 -5.96 -12.68 -10.62
CA SER A 107 -6.54 -13.98 -10.28
C SER A 107 -5.52 -15.10 -10.45
N TYR A 108 -5.29 -15.87 -9.39
CA TYR A 108 -4.36 -17.01 -9.34
C TYR A 108 -5.05 -18.30 -8.95
N THR A 109 -4.58 -19.41 -9.52
CA THR A 109 -4.79 -20.77 -9.00
C THR A 109 -3.45 -21.33 -8.58
N PHE A 110 -3.44 -22.38 -7.76
CA PHE A 110 -2.20 -23.00 -7.24
C PHE A 110 -2.22 -24.50 -7.41
N THR A 111 -1.03 -25.07 -7.67
CA THR A 111 -0.75 -26.49 -7.56
C THR A 111 0.26 -26.72 -6.43
N VAL A 112 0.28 -27.91 -5.84
CA VAL A 112 1.24 -28.27 -4.78
C VAL A 112 1.93 -29.57 -5.15
N SER A 113 3.26 -29.60 -5.02
CA SER A 113 4.07 -30.83 -5.15
C SER A 113 4.77 -31.16 -3.82
N ALA A 114 5.08 -32.42 -3.61
CA ALA A 114 5.80 -32.96 -2.46
C ALA A 114 7.19 -33.43 -2.87
N THR A 115 8.21 -33.21 -2.03
CA THR A 115 9.59 -33.63 -2.25
C THR A 115 10.04 -34.55 -1.13
N THR A 116 10.66 -35.66 -1.51
CA THR A 116 11.37 -36.61 -0.62
C THR A 116 12.83 -36.68 -1.02
N GLY A 117 13.62 -37.50 -0.35
CA GLY A 117 14.99 -37.83 -0.77
C GLY A 117 15.09 -38.50 -2.16
N ALA A 118 14.02 -39.14 -2.63
CA ALA A 118 13.93 -39.70 -3.99
C ALA A 118 13.69 -38.63 -5.08
N GLY A 119 13.21 -37.41 -4.72
CA GLY A 119 12.92 -36.33 -5.64
C GLY A 119 11.52 -35.78 -5.44
N THR A 120 11.12 -34.86 -6.35
CA THR A 120 9.82 -34.21 -6.33
C THR A 120 8.78 -34.99 -7.12
N GLY A 121 7.65 -35.27 -6.50
CA GLY A 121 6.51 -35.96 -7.09
C GLY A 121 5.67 -35.05 -8.02
N PRO A 122 4.59 -35.59 -8.62
CA PRO A 122 3.70 -34.82 -9.47
C PRO A 122 2.96 -33.75 -8.70
N GLU A 123 2.51 -32.73 -9.43
CA GLU A 123 1.67 -31.64 -8.90
C GLU A 123 0.25 -32.12 -8.60
N SER A 124 -0.39 -31.52 -7.65
CA SER A 124 -1.83 -31.66 -7.37
C SER A 124 -2.69 -31.15 -8.52
N ALA A 125 -4.00 -31.34 -8.45
CA ALA A 125 -4.95 -30.55 -9.20
C ALA A 125 -4.83 -29.06 -8.84
N SER A 126 -5.36 -28.17 -9.70
CA SER A 126 -5.42 -26.74 -9.40
C SER A 126 -6.41 -26.41 -8.27
N SER A 127 -6.10 -25.44 -7.45
CA SER A 127 -7.00 -24.89 -6.42
C SER A 127 -8.16 -24.10 -7.02
N ASN A 128 -9.08 -23.65 -6.16
CA ASN A 128 -9.97 -22.54 -6.49
C ASN A 128 -9.14 -21.29 -6.84
N SER A 129 -9.75 -20.39 -7.63
CA SER A 129 -9.16 -19.11 -7.96
C SER A 129 -9.28 -18.14 -6.78
N VAL A 130 -8.20 -17.38 -6.52
CA VAL A 130 -8.16 -16.28 -5.56
C VAL A 130 -7.40 -15.10 -6.14
N SER A 131 -7.77 -13.89 -5.73
CA SER A 131 -7.04 -12.67 -6.06
C SER A 131 -6.57 -12.06 -4.75
N PRO A 132 -5.25 -11.96 -4.50
CA PRO A 132 -4.74 -11.17 -3.38
C PRO A 132 -5.26 -9.74 -3.50
N GLN A 133 -5.60 -9.14 -2.38
CA GLN A 133 -6.07 -7.75 -2.36
C GLN A 133 -4.93 -6.81 -2.04
N ALA A 134 -5.02 -5.57 -2.53
CA ALA A 134 -4.14 -4.51 -2.06
C ALA A 134 -4.27 -4.39 -0.54
N GLY A 135 -3.22 -3.98 0.10
CA GLY A 135 -3.24 -3.63 1.52
C GLY A 135 -4.35 -2.64 1.79
N ASP A 136 -4.81 -2.64 3.02
CA ASP A 136 -6.01 -1.93 3.43
C ASP A 136 -5.73 -1.03 4.63
N ARG A 137 -4.46 -0.75 4.83
CA ARG A 137 -4.01 0.04 5.97
C ARG A 137 -3.88 1.51 5.60
N GLY A 138 -4.67 2.35 6.26
CA GLY A 138 -4.49 3.80 6.31
C GLY A 138 -3.67 4.17 7.55
N VAL A 139 -2.57 4.88 7.38
CA VAL A 139 -1.69 5.31 8.48
C VAL A 139 -1.73 6.83 8.59
N ILE A 140 -1.90 7.32 9.80
CA ILE A 140 -2.03 8.74 10.14
C ILE A 140 -0.88 9.13 11.07
N ALA A 141 -0.14 10.19 10.77
CA ALA A 141 1.05 10.56 11.51
C ALA A 141 1.07 12.04 11.88
N GLY A 142 1.61 12.33 13.07
CA GLY A 142 1.85 13.68 13.55
C GLY A 142 0.59 14.51 13.72
N GLY A 143 0.74 15.82 13.58
CA GLY A 143 -0.33 16.81 13.71
C GLY A 143 -0.24 17.60 14.98
N TYR A 144 -1.23 18.49 15.18
CA TYR A 144 -1.37 19.33 16.37
C TYR A 144 -2.61 18.94 17.17
N SER A 145 -2.45 18.66 18.46
CA SER A 145 -3.53 18.38 19.40
C SER A 145 -3.67 19.48 20.44
N ASP A 146 -4.91 19.73 20.89
CA ASP A 146 -5.17 20.70 21.94
C ASP A 146 -4.58 20.23 23.27
N GLY A 147 -3.88 21.14 23.95
CA GLY A 147 -3.23 20.88 25.24
C GLY A 147 -1.88 20.16 25.17
N SER A 148 -1.51 19.51 24.08
CA SER A 148 -0.23 18.80 23.91
C SER A 148 0.69 19.42 22.84
N GLY A 149 0.16 20.26 21.96
CA GLY A 149 0.92 20.85 20.85
C GLY A 149 1.15 19.86 19.70
N ASN A 150 2.30 19.95 19.05
CA ASN A 150 2.69 18.99 18.02
C ASN A 150 2.89 17.60 18.61
N THR A 151 2.44 16.55 17.88
CA THR A 151 2.57 15.16 18.29
C THR A 151 3.43 14.36 17.32
N ASN A 152 4.11 13.33 17.83
CA ASN A 152 4.86 12.37 17.01
C ASN A 152 4.09 11.07 16.78
N VAL A 153 2.90 10.91 17.37
CA VAL A 153 2.12 9.67 17.33
C VAL A 153 1.75 9.29 15.88
N ILE A 154 2.02 8.04 15.53
CA ILE A 154 1.54 7.40 14.32
C ILE A 154 0.46 6.38 14.71
N GLU A 155 -0.68 6.43 14.07
CA GLU A 155 -1.82 5.52 14.26
C GLU A 155 -2.27 4.97 12.91
N TYR A 156 -2.99 3.84 12.93
CA TYR A 156 -3.53 3.25 11.71
C TYR A 156 -4.96 2.76 11.86
N VAL A 157 -5.63 2.64 10.72
CA VAL A 157 -6.93 1.99 10.55
C VAL A 157 -6.86 0.93 9.46
N THR A 158 -7.79 -0.02 9.50
CA THR A 158 -8.09 -0.92 8.38
C THR A 158 -9.22 -0.30 7.57
N ILE A 159 -8.95 0.23 6.36
CA ILE A 159 -9.89 1.08 5.61
C ILE A 159 -11.20 0.36 5.26
N ASN A 160 -11.18 -0.96 5.03
CA ASN A 160 -12.38 -1.76 4.75
C ASN A 160 -13.21 -2.12 5.99
N SER A 161 -12.76 -1.71 7.18
CA SER A 161 -13.44 -2.06 8.43
C SER A 161 -13.56 -0.84 9.33
N ALA A 162 -14.73 -0.24 9.38
CA ALA A 162 -15.00 0.91 10.24
C ALA A 162 -14.62 0.62 11.70
N GLY A 163 -13.97 1.57 12.35
CA GLY A 163 -13.48 1.47 13.72
C GLY A 163 -12.44 2.53 14.04
N ASN A 164 -12.08 2.59 15.31
CA ASN A 164 -11.11 3.57 15.81
C ASN A 164 -9.68 3.19 15.41
N THR A 165 -8.80 4.18 15.46
CA THR A 165 -7.38 3.97 15.21
C THR A 165 -6.72 3.08 16.25
N THR A 166 -5.66 2.42 15.83
CA THR A 166 -4.75 1.64 16.69
C THR A 166 -3.36 2.27 16.60
N ASP A 167 -2.62 2.21 17.70
CA ASP A 167 -1.24 2.69 17.76
C ASP A 167 -0.35 1.95 16.74
N PHE A 168 0.47 2.71 16.02
CA PHE A 168 1.44 2.19 15.07
C PHE A 168 2.89 2.37 15.57
N GLY A 169 3.20 3.51 16.19
CA GLY A 169 4.52 3.93 16.64
C GLY A 169 4.66 5.46 16.63
N ASP A 170 5.87 5.95 16.50
CA ASP A 170 6.18 7.38 16.57
C ASP A 170 7.02 7.88 15.39
N LEU A 171 6.83 9.14 14.97
CA LEU A 171 7.74 9.90 14.12
C LEU A 171 9.05 10.17 14.86
N THR A 172 10.12 10.50 14.13
CA THR A 172 11.42 10.87 14.70
C THR A 172 11.35 12.15 15.52
N ALA A 173 10.39 13.04 15.22
CA ALA A 173 10.13 14.26 15.96
C ALA A 173 8.63 14.59 15.99
N ALA A 174 8.17 15.27 17.05
CA ALA A 174 6.80 15.77 17.12
C ALA A 174 6.64 16.96 16.18
N ASP A 175 5.76 16.83 15.17
CA ASP A 175 5.55 17.89 14.18
C ASP A 175 4.14 17.81 13.55
N GLN A 176 3.75 18.90 12.89
CA GLN A 176 2.63 18.92 11.96
C GLN A 176 3.11 18.31 10.64
N ILE A 177 2.30 17.44 10.07
CA ILE A 177 2.54 16.90 8.73
C ILE A 177 1.47 17.51 7.84
N SER A 178 1.83 18.44 7.00
CA SER A 178 0.84 19.16 6.20
C SER A 178 0.24 18.29 5.11
N SER A 179 -1.08 18.23 5.06
CA SER A 179 -1.96 17.68 4.03
C SER A 179 -1.39 16.52 3.18
N GLY A 180 -1.53 15.30 3.68
CA GLY A 180 -1.19 14.06 2.95
C GLY A 180 0.20 13.53 3.27
N GLY A 181 0.50 12.39 2.70
CA GLY A 181 1.78 11.72 2.72
C GLY A 181 2.09 11.14 1.34
N MET A 182 3.23 10.50 1.21
CA MET A 182 3.64 9.80 0.00
C MET A 182 3.81 8.32 0.31
N SER A 183 3.35 7.42 -0.54
CA SER A 183 3.57 5.99 -0.28
C SER A 183 3.70 5.15 -1.54
N SER A 184 4.39 4.03 -1.38
CA SER A 184 4.22 2.83 -2.18
C SER A 184 3.30 1.85 -1.43
N SER A 185 3.02 0.68 -1.98
CA SER A 185 2.28 -0.37 -1.28
C SER A 185 2.98 -0.89 -0.01
N THR A 186 4.26 -0.57 0.20
CA THR A 186 5.05 -1.09 1.33
C THR A 186 5.62 -0.02 2.25
N ARG A 187 5.89 1.19 1.74
CA ARG A 187 6.57 2.26 2.45
C ARG A 187 5.74 3.53 2.44
N GLY A 188 5.54 4.14 3.61
CA GLY A 188 4.95 5.46 3.77
C GLY A 188 6.01 6.50 4.13
N LEU A 189 5.94 7.70 3.54
CA LEU A 189 6.81 8.83 3.79
C LEU A 189 5.98 10.02 4.29
N PHE A 190 6.50 10.71 5.30
CA PHE A 190 5.89 11.90 5.90
C PHE A 190 6.87 13.08 5.83
N ALA A 191 6.56 14.07 5.01
CA ALA A 191 7.30 15.32 4.96
C ALA A 191 6.82 16.23 6.09
N HIS A 192 7.73 16.57 7.02
CA HIS A 192 7.42 17.42 8.16
C HIS A 192 7.02 18.85 7.71
N GLY A 193 6.05 19.40 8.41
CA GLY A 193 5.59 20.79 8.28
C GLY A 193 6.33 21.72 9.25
N SER A 194 5.71 22.70 9.83
CA SER A 194 6.29 23.61 10.86
C SER A 194 7.67 24.18 10.52
N LEU A 195 7.97 24.36 9.21
CA LEU A 195 9.27 24.83 8.68
C LEU A 195 10.45 23.85 8.89
N SER A 196 10.16 22.59 9.16
CA SER A 196 11.15 21.50 9.19
C SER A 196 11.46 21.03 7.76
N ASN A 197 12.67 20.50 7.54
CA ASN A 197 13.05 19.86 6.28
C ASN A 197 13.07 18.32 6.39
N ILE A 198 12.81 17.74 7.54
CA ILE A 198 12.84 16.29 7.80
C ILE A 198 11.77 15.57 6.96
N VAL A 199 12.12 14.40 6.47
CA VAL A 199 11.18 13.42 5.91
C VAL A 199 11.39 12.09 6.63
N ASP A 200 10.34 11.61 7.27
CA ASP A 200 10.32 10.31 7.93
C ASP A 200 9.73 9.24 7.04
N PHE A 201 10.10 7.97 7.27
CA PHE A 201 9.46 6.83 6.62
C PHE A 201 9.13 5.70 7.57
N ILE A 202 8.12 4.91 7.17
CA ILE A 202 7.68 3.69 7.83
C ILE A 202 7.56 2.54 6.82
N THR A 203 7.56 1.31 7.33
CA THR A 203 7.09 0.12 6.59
C THR A 203 5.62 -0.07 6.93
N ILE A 204 4.68 0.15 5.98
CA ILE A 204 3.23 0.20 6.26
C ILE A 204 2.70 -1.10 6.87
N ALA A 205 3.21 -2.25 6.45
CA ALA A 205 2.73 -3.57 6.88
C ALA A 205 3.08 -3.92 8.34
N SER A 206 4.08 -3.27 8.94
CA SER A 206 4.56 -3.58 10.30
C SER A 206 4.56 -2.35 11.19
N THR A 207 3.95 -2.45 12.38
CA THR A 207 3.99 -1.39 13.39
C THR A 207 5.41 -1.17 13.92
N GLY A 208 5.75 0.06 14.24
CA GLY A 208 7.04 0.48 14.76
C GLY A 208 7.30 1.96 14.48
N ASN A 209 8.32 2.50 15.09
CA ASN A 209 8.68 3.91 14.92
C ASN A 209 9.21 4.19 13.52
N ALA A 210 8.97 5.41 13.05
CA ALA A 210 9.54 5.91 11.81
C ALA A 210 11.08 6.04 11.91
N SER A 211 11.69 6.05 10.75
CA SER A 211 13.12 6.32 10.59
C SER A 211 13.33 7.50 9.65
N ASP A 212 14.45 8.16 9.78
CA ASP A 212 14.83 9.23 8.86
C ASP A 212 14.96 8.72 7.42
N PHE A 213 14.29 9.40 6.50
CA PHE A 213 14.35 9.12 5.06
C PHE A 213 15.35 10.04 4.35
N GLY A 214 15.43 11.28 4.77
CA GLY A 214 16.22 12.36 4.20
C GLY A 214 15.53 13.71 4.36
N ASP A 215 15.93 14.69 3.55
CA ASP A 215 15.49 16.08 3.71
C ASP A 215 14.68 16.59 2.51
N GLN A 216 13.76 17.52 2.77
CA GLN A 216 13.19 18.43 1.78
C GLN A 216 14.27 19.39 1.27
N THR A 217 14.07 19.99 0.10
CA THR A 217 15.00 21.02 -0.44
C THR A 217 15.11 22.24 0.50
N ARG A 218 14.09 22.49 1.31
CA ARG A 218 14.03 23.51 2.38
C ARG A 218 12.98 23.16 3.42
N GLY A 219 13.04 23.80 4.58
CA GLY A 219 11.96 23.73 5.57
C GLY A 219 10.70 24.41 5.06
N LYS A 220 9.61 23.64 4.98
CA LYS A 220 8.29 24.06 4.48
C LYS A 220 7.20 23.86 5.52
N GLN A 221 6.06 24.53 5.32
CA GLN A 221 4.81 24.28 6.04
C GLN A 221 3.62 24.42 5.08
N TYR A 222 2.52 23.72 5.38
CA TYR A 222 1.27 23.77 4.60
C TYR A 222 1.43 23.33 3.14
N GLN A 223 2.43 22.49 2.85
CA GLN A 223 2.62 21.83 1.56
C GLN A 223 1.61 20.69 1.39
N ALA A 224 1.45 20.21 0.17
CA ALA A 224 0.65 19.03 -0.15
C ALA A 224 1.53 17.91 -0.72
N SER A 225 1.19 16.65 -0.41
CA SER A 225 1.99 15.49 -0.83
C SER A 225 1.12 14.46 -1.54
N LEU A 226 1.67 13.83 -2.57
CA LEU A 226 1.04 12.76 -3.34
C LEU A 226 2.10 11.79 -3.87
N SER A 227 1.70 10.62 -4.34
CA SER A 227 2.65 9.65 -4.89
C SER A 227 2.02 8.65 -5.84
N ASN A 228 2.87 8.00 -6.62
CA ASN A 228 2.59 6.69 -7.18
C ASN A 228 3.53 5.64 -6.53
N GLN A 229 3.51 4.41 -7.04
CA GLN A 229 4.29 3.29 -6.49
C GLN A 229 5.80 3.57 -6.36
N THR A 230 6.36 4.47 -7.15
CA THR A 230 7.82 4.69 -7.25
C THR A 230 8.28 6.07 -6.80
N ARG A 231 7.44 7.10 -6.99
CA ARG A 231 7.81 8.49 -6.80
C ARG A 231 6.81 9.21 -5.91
N GLY A 232 7.31 9.87 -4.86
CA GLY A 232 6.58 10.82 -4.03
C GLY A 232 6.85 12.25 -4.46
N LEU A 233 5.84 13.11 -4.41
CA LEU A 233 5.93 14.53 -4.72
C LEU A 233 5.42 15.36 -3.53
N VAL A 234 6.10 16.50 -3.28
CA VAL A 234 5.70 17.50 -2.28
C VAL A 234 5.63 18.85 -2.98
N GLY A 235 4.47 19.48 -3.04
CA GLY A 235 4.26 20.73 -3.79
C GLY A 235 3.74 21.89 -2.96
N GLY A 236 4.20 23.10 -3.30
CA GLY A 236 3.75 24.36 -2.69
C GLY A 236 4.17 24.55 -1.23
N GLY A 237 3.37 25.29 -0.50
CA GLY A 237 3.61 25.61 0.92
C GLY A 237 4.23 26.99 1.14
N ASN A 238 4.70 27.19 2.37
CA ASN A 238 5.45 28.37 2.80
C ASN A 238 6.80 27.95 3.35
N SER A 239 7.79 28.83 3.25
CA SER A 239 9.06 28.72 3.99
C SER A 239 9.23 29.93 4.90
N SER A 240 10.31 29.95 5.69
CA SER A 240 10.66 31.12 6.51
C SER A 240 10.96 32.39 5.70
N ALA A 241 11.35 32.24 4.43
CA ALA A 241 11.75 33.34 3.56
C ALA A 241 10.73 33.67 2.47
N ILE A 242 9.91 32.72 2.05
CA ILE A 242 9.01 32.83 0.89
C ILE A 242 7.63 32.35 1.32
N THR A 243 6.63 33.21 1.19
CA THR A 243 5.22 32.84 1.22
C THR A 243 4.76 32.44 -0.19
N ASN A 244 3.90 31.44 -0.29
CA ASN A 244 3.38 30.91 -1.56
C ASN A 244 4.48 30.33 -2.46
N LEU A 245 5.08 29.22 -2.02
CA LEU A 245 6.02 28.46 -2.83
C LEU A 245 5.28 27.81 -4.01
N ASP A 246 5.93 27.83 -5.18
CA ASP A 246 5.50 27.10 -6.36
C ASP A 246 6.28 25.79 -6.57
N GLU A 247 7.38 25.59 -5.87
CA GLU A 247 8.26 24.44 -5.98
C GLU A 247 7.53 23.13 -5.75
N ILE A 248 7.84 22.13 -6.59
CA ILE A 248 7.49 20.72 -6.40
C ILE A 248 8.79 19.94 -6.23
N ASP A 249 8.95 19.29 -5.10
CA ASP A 249 10.06 18.35 -4.82
C ASP A 249 9.62 16.92 -5.11
N TYR A 250 10.59 16.04 -5.44
CA TYR A 250 10.31 14.61 -5.55
C TYR A 250 11.31 13.72 -4.85
N TYR A 251 10.84 12.51 -4.51
CA TYR A 251 11.58 11.42 -3.87
C TYR A 251 11.41 10.13 -4.64
N THR A 252 12.46 9.29 -4.66
CA THR A 252 12.34 7.88 -5.06
C THR A 252 11.98 7.06 -3.83
N ILE A 253 10.75 6.59 -3.69
CA ILE A 253 10.22 5.99 -2.45
C ILE A 253 11.02 4.75 -2.01
N ALA A 254 11.55 3.98 -2.94
CA ALA A 254 12.27 2.73 -2.64
C ALA A 254 13.63 2.94 -1.94
N SER A 255 14.25 4.11 -2.04
CA SER A 255 15.58 4.41 -1.50
C SER A 255 15.59 5.69 -0.69
N THR A 256 16.17 5.67 0.51
CA THR A 256 16.39 6.87 1.33
C THR A 256 17.27 7.88 0.61
N GLY A 257 17.02 9.17 0.82
CA GLY A 257 17.78 10.27 0.22
C GLY A 257 16.97 11.57 0.21
N ASN A 258 17.66 12.65 -0.01
CA ASN A 258 17.09 13.99 -0.03
C ASN A 258 16.23 14.23 -1.27
N ALA A 259 15.34 15.19 -1.19
CA ALA A 259 14.51 15.67 -2.27
C ALA A 259 15.35 16.17 -3.46
N SER A 260 14.78 16.03 -4.64
CA SER A 260 15.26 16.66 -5.86
C SER A 260 14.16 17.54 -6.44
N ASP A 261 14.56 18.56 -7.20
CA ASP A 261 13.63 19.42 -7.90
C ASP A 261 12.86 18.63 -8.98
N PHE A 262 11.52 18.78 -8.95
CA PHE A 262 10.63 18.20 -9.96
C PHE A 262 10.18 19.23 -11.00
N GLY A 263 9.93 20.47 -10.58
CA GLY A 263 9.37 21.57 -11.33
C GLY A 263 8.47 22.43 -10.44
N ASP A 264 7.57 23.22 -11.04
CA ASP A 264 6.77 24.21 -10.33
C ASP A 264 5.27 24.00 -10.52
N LEU A 265 4.46 24.41 -9.54
CA LEU A 265 3.03 24.64 -9.67
C LEU A 265 2.76 25.76 -10.67
N PHE A 266 1.58 25.79 -11.25
CA PHE A 266 1.16 26.91 -12.13
C PHE A 266 1.21 28.26 -11.41
N GLN A 267 0.91 28.28 -10.11
CA GLN A 267 0.99 29.43 -9.22
C GLN A 267 1.41 28.99 -7.83
N GLY A 268 2.32 29.75 -7.21
CA GLY A 268 2.76 29.51 -5.83
C GLY A 268 1.60 29.69 -4.84
N ARG A 269 1.37 28.69 -3.97
CA ARG A 269 0.30 28.67 -2.99
C ARG A 269 0.53 27.63 -1.89
N TYR A 270 -0.17 27.77 -0.77
CA TYR A 270 -0.10 26.87 0.37
C TYR A 270 -1.48 26.39 0.83
N GLY A 271 -1.53 25.35 1.64
CA GLY A 271 -2.78 24.77 2.14
C GLY A 271 -3.62 24.09 1.04
N LEU A 272 -2.93 23.47 0.08
CA LEU A 272 -3.53 22.70 -1.02
C LEU A 272 -4.01 21.34 -0.54
N ALA A 273 -4.97 20.75 -1.26
CA ALA A 273 -5.22 19.33 -1.25
C ALA A 273 -4.53 18.64 -2.42
N SER A 274 -4.21 17.36 -2.27
CA SER A 274 -3.58 16.57 -3.31
C SER A 274 -4.04 15.11 -3.29
N PHE A 275 -3.94 14.48 -4.44
CA PHE A 275 -4.16 13.05 -4.66
C PHE A 275 -3.59 12.63 -6.01
N SER A 276 -3.63 11.33 -6.33
CA SER A 276 -3.03 10.84 -7.57
C SER A 276 -3.74 9.62 -8.15
N SER A 277 -3.49 9.40 -9.43
CA SER A 277 -3.56 8.10 -10.08
C SER A 277 -2.15 7.53 -10.23
N THR A 278 -2.01 6.34 -10.81
CA THR A 278 -0.70 5.75 -11.10
C THR A 278 0.20 6.62 -11.99
N THR A 279 -0.39 7.54 -12.76
CA THR A 279 0.34 8.37 -13.73
C THR A 279 0.27 9.86 -13.45
N ARG A 280 -0.82 10.37 -12.90
CA ARG A 280 -1.11 11.80 -12.76
C ARG A 280 -1.24 12.19 -11.30
N GLY A 281 -0.50 13.23 -10.88
CA GLY A 281 -0.63 13.92 -9.61
C GLY A 281 -1.48 15.16 -9.77
N ILE A 282 -2.37 15.43 -8.81
CA ILE A 282 -3.29 16.58 -8.78
C ILE A 282 -3.03 17.40 -7.53
N PHE A 283 -2.93 18.72 -7.69
CA PHE A 283 -2.87 19.73 -6.62
C PHE A 283 -4.03 20.69 -6.79
N GLY A 284 -4.89 20.85 -5.79
CA GLY A 284 -6.07 21.67 -5.90
C GLY A 284 -6.24 22.71 -4.81
N GLY A 285 -6.80 23.87 -5.14
CA GLY A 285 -7.09 24.96 -4.23
C GLY A 285 -5.85 25.57 -3.59
N GLY A 286 -5.94 25.92 -2.32
CA GLY A 286 -4.87 26.54 -1.54
C GLY A 286 -5.09 28.05 -1.38
N TYR A 287 -4.08 28.75 -0.90
CA TYR A 287 -4.10 30.19 -0.60
C TYR A 287 -2.93 30.91 -1.29
N ALA A 288 -3.23 31.99 -2.03
CA ALA A 288 -2.28 32.89 -2.67
C ALA A 288 -2.84 34.33 -2.65
N GLY A 289 -2.74 35.03 -1.50
CA GLY A 289 -3.40 36.30 -1.28
C GLY A 289 -4.94 36.25 -1.09
N GLY A 290 -5.49 35.02 -1.18
CA GLY A 290 -6.87 34.61 -0.99
C GLY A 290 -7.00 33.12 -1.31
N PRO A 291 -8.09 32.45 -0.87
CA PRO A 291 -8.36 31.06 -1.26
C PRO A 291 -8.46 30.93 -2.79
N GLN A 292 -7.97 29.83 -3.36
CA GLN A 292 -7.88 29.60 -4.81
C GLN A 292 -8.87 28.51 -5.27
N THR A 293 -9.28 28.59 -6.54
CA THR A 293 -10.07 27.56 -7.22
C THR A 293 -9.20 26.60 -8.04
N THR A 294 -8.03 27.02 -8.45
CA THR A 294 -7.15 26.37 -9.42
C THR A 294 -6.84 24.93 -9.04
N ILE A 295 -6.96 24.02 -10.00
CA ILE A 295 -6.48 22.65 -9.93
C ILE A 295 -5.36 22.48 -10.94
N ASP A 296 -4.17 22.08 -10.50
CA ASP A 296 -3.03 21.76 -11.34
C ASP A 296 -2.81 20.24 -11.42
N TYR A 297 -2.16 19.79 -12.50
CA TYR A 297 -1.71 18.42 -12.61
C TYR A 297 -0.28 18.29 -13.12
N VAL A 298 0.35 17.19 -12.74
CA VAL A 298 1.67 16.76 -13.23
C VAL A 298 1.61 15.32 -13.70
N THR A 299 2.53 14.95 -14.61
CA THR A 299 2.81 13.54 -14.93
C THR A 299 3.89 13.04 -13.96
N ILE A 300 3.57 12.18 -13.01
CA ILE A 300 4.45 11.80 -11.89
C ILE A 300 5.78 11.19 -12.37
N SER A 301 5.78 10.45 -13.46
CA SER A 301 6.98 9.76 -13.98
C SER A 301 8.01 10.66 -14.63
N SER A 302 7.68 11.90 -14.98
CA SER A 302 8.58 12.86 -15.67
C SER A 302 8.60 14.20 -14.97
N THR A 303 9.78 14.74 -14.69
CA THR A 303 9.97 16.09 -14.14
C THR A 303 9.46 17.16 -15.11
N GLY A 304 8.95 18.25 -14.59
CA GLY A 304 8.44 19.39 -15.35
C GLY A 304 7.35 20.11 -14.56
N ASN A 305 7.04 21.34 -14.99
CA ASN A 305 6.07 22.19 -14.36
C ASN A 305 4.64 21.65 -14.49
N ALA A 306 3.81 21.96 -13.52
CA ALA A 306 2.40 21.62 -13.53
C ALA A 306 1.66 22.37 -14.65
N SER A 307 0.59 21.75 -15.12
CA SER A 307 -0.33 22.33 -16.10
C SER A 307 -1.71 22.51 -15.48
N ASP A 308 -2.47 23.44 -16.04
CA ASP A 308 -3.86 23.66 -15.63
C ASP A 308 -4.72 22.42 -15.90
N PHE A 309 -5.46 22.01 -14.87
CA PHE A 309 -6.42 20.91 -14.93
C PHE A 309 -7.85 21.45 -15.06
N GLY A 310 -8.19 22.53 -14.36
CA GLY A 310 -9.49 23.15 -14.20
C GLY A 310 -9.66 23.79 -12.84
N ASP A 311 -10.91 23.95 -12.39
CA ASP A 311 -11.25 24.65 -11.15
C ASP A 311 -12.07 23.80 -10.17
N LEU A 312 -11.97 24.12 -8.89
CA LEU A 312 -12.82 23.56 -7.84
C LEU A 312 -14.28 23.94 -8.05
N TYR A 313 -15.17 23.04 -7.66
CA TYR A 313 -16.62 23.21 -7.71
C TYR A 313 -17.08 24.39 -6.85
N ASN A 314 -17.86 25.27 -7.45
CA ASN A 314 -18.54 26.36 -6.76
C ASN A 314 -19.94 25.88 -6.37
N ASP A 315 -20.18 25.75 -5.06
CA ASP A 315 -21.46 25.29 -4.50
C ASP A 315 -22.56 26.38 -4.43
N GLY A 316 -22.23 27.59 -4.82
CA GLY A 316 -23.17 28.71 -4.82
C GLY A 316 -23.55 29.25 -3.42
N THR A 317 -22.95 28.73 -2.34
CA THR A 317 -23.32 29.07 -0.94
C THR A 317 -22.67 30.32 -0.39
N GLY A 318 -22.34 31.28 -1.26
CA GLY A 318 -21.80 32.58 -0.84
C GLY A 318 -20.29 32.72 -0.91
N ASN A 319 -19.57 31.63 -1.27
CA ASN A 319 -18.23 31.73 -1.81
C ASN A 319 -18.33 31.79 -3.35
N PRO A 320 -18.29 32.97 -3.97
CA PRO A 320 -18.61 33.13 -5.39
C PRO A 320 -17.65 32.42 -6.33
N TYR A 321 -16.59 31.84 -5.78
CA TYR A 321 -15.51 31.25 -6.57
C TYR A 321 -15.24 29.76 -6.26
N GLY A 322 -15.96 29.12 -5.32
CA GLY A 322 -15.69 27.73 -4.92
C GLY A 322 -14.29 27.52 -4.32
N SER A 323 -13.58 28.59 -4.00
CA SER A 323 -12.19 28.58 -3.56
C SER A 323 -12.03 27.98 -2.17
N LYS A 324 -11.05 27.11 -1.99
CA LYS A 324 -10.80 26.38 -0.74
C LYS A 324 -9.31 26.32 -0.41
N ASN A 325 -9.01 26.26 0.88
CA ASN A 325 -7.68 26.03 1.41
C ASN A 325 -7.74 25.15 2.68
N TYR A 326 -6.63 24.53 3.03
CA TYR A 326 -6.48 23.67 4.21
C TYR A 326 -7.48 22.51 4.25
N PHE A 327 -7.47 21.68 3.26
CA PHE A 327 -8.39 20.55 3.11
C PHE A 327 -7.67 19.29 2.65
N GLY A 328 -8.30 18.13 2.91
CA GLY A 328 -7.76 16.84 2.54
C GLY A 328 -8.17 16.40 1.14
N GLY A 329 -7.39 15.50 0.58
CA GLY A 329 -7.70 14.82 -0.67
C GLY A 329 -7.47 13.32 -0.56
N CYS A 330 -8.23 12.54 -1.33
CA CYS A 330 -8.03 11.11 -1.50
C CYS A 330 -8.48 10.66 -2.88
N SER A 331 -8.09 9.47 -3.31
CA SER A 331 -8.44 9.00 -4.65
C SER A 331 -8.47 7.50 -4.81
N SER A 332 -9.26 7.03 -5.78
CA SER A 332 -9.00 5.81 -6.52
C SER A 332 -8.14 6.14 -7.75
N ASN A 333 -7.75 5.13 -8.53
CA ASN A 333 -6.99 5.37 -9.77
C ASN A 333 -7.73 6.23 -10.82
N THR A 334 -9.05 6.37 -10.71
CA THR A 334 -9.87 7.08 -11.70
C THR A 334 -10.50 8.37 -11.19
N ARG A 335 -10.83 8.44 -9.91
CA ARG A 335 -11.54 9.56 -9.30
C ARG A 335 -10.80 10.10 -8.09
N GLY A 336 -10.59 11.42 -8.06
CA GLY A 336 -10.04 12.13 -6.91
C GLY A 336 -11.10 12.98 -6.22
N LEU A 337 -11.04 13.04 -4.91
CA LEU A 337 -11.96 13.78 -4.04
C LEU A 337 -11.22 14.92 -3.32
N PHE A 338 -11.87 16.04 -3.23
CA PHE A 338 -11.49 17.19 -2.42
C PHE A 338 -12.49 17.32 -1.27
N MET A 339 -12.05 17.23 -0.01
CA MET A 339 -12.90 17.06 1.16
C MET A 339 -12.76 18.22 2.15
N GLY A 340 -13.83 18.97 2.38
CA GLY A 340 -13.86 20.06 3.35
C GLY A 340 -13.19 21.34 2.88
N GLY A 341 -12.47 22.02 3.78
CA GLY A 341 -11.67 23.23 3.54
C GLY A 341 -12.29 24.51 4.06
N ALA A 342 -11.42 25.48 4.37
CA ALA A 342 -11.83 26.82 4.79
C ALA A 342 -12.24 27.67 3.57
N SER A 343 -13.49 28.14 3.57
CA SER A 343 -14.01 29.02 2.51
C SER A 343 -14.88 30.16 3.08
N GLY A 344 -14.84 30.35 4.38
CA GLY A 344 -15.73 31.32 5.09
C GLY A 344 -17.13 30.77 5.39
N PHE A 345 -17.49 29.56 4.92
CA PHE A 345 -18.74 28.82 5.17
C PHE A 345 -18.49 27.38 5.53
N SER A 346 -19.51 26.59 5.72
CA SER A 346 -19.56 25.34 6.48
C SER A 346 -18.45 24.29 6.23
N GLY A 347 -17.66 24.39 5.17
CA GLY A 347 -16.57 23.44 4.88
C GLY A 347 -17.01 21.97 4.77
N THR A 348 -18.30 21.70 4.52
CA THR A 348 -18.85 20.34 4.42
C THR A 348 -18.68 19.74 3.04
N THR A 349 -18.59 20.57 1.99
CA THR A 349 -18.65 20.11 0.60
C THR A 349 -17.52 19.18 0.24
N ILE A 350 -17.86 18.04 -0.33
CA ILE A 350 -16.98 17.15 -1.05
C ILE A 350 -17.16 17.40 -2.54
N SER A 351 -16.07 17.61 -3.28
CA SER A 351 -16.10 17.67 -4.74
C SER A 351 -15.14 16.67 -5.36
N TYR A 352 -15.37 16.31 -6.63
CA TYR A 352 -14.57 15.27 -7.29
C TYR A 352 -14.18 15.64 -8.71
N VAL A 353 -13.10 15.02 -9.18
CA VAL A 353 -12.67 15.05 -10.58
C VAL A 353 -12.46 13.63 -11.10
N THR A 354 -12.62 13.45 -12.41
CA THR A 354 -12.10 12.25 -13.11
C THR A 354 -10.65 12.53 -13.48
N ILE A 355 -9.69 11.85 -12.85
CA ILE A 355 -8.26 12.20 -12.92
C ILE A 355 -7.69 12.17 -14.35
N SER A 356 -8.20 11.29 -15.21
CA SER A 356 -7.73 11.16 -16.59
C SER A 356 -8.23 12.27 -17.54
N THR A 357 -9.25 13.04 -17.15
CA THR A 357 -9.94 14.01 -18.02
C THR A 357 -9.84 15.41 -17.41
N LEU A 358 -9.35 16.38 -18.18
CA LEU A 358 -9.29 17.77 -17.76
C LEU A 358 -10.70 18.36 -17.59
N GLY A 359 -10.86 19.27 -16.63
CA GLY A 359 -12.09 19.99 -16.38
C GLY A 359 -12.32 20.28 -14.91
N ASN A 360 -13.34 21.08 -14.65
CA ASN A 360 -13.69 21.52 -13.30
C ASN A 360 -14.21 20.34 -12.46
N SER A 361 -14.00 20.41 -11.16
CA SER A 361 -14.59 19.43 -10.25
C SER A 361 -16.10 19.58 -10.18
N SER A 362 -16.77 18.49 -9.81
CA SER A 362 -18.23 18.41 -9.66
C SER A 362 -18.58 18.13 -8.20
N ASN A 363 -19.81 18.44 -7.82
CA ASN A 363 -20.31 18.11 -6.48
C ASN A 363 -20.37 16.59 -6.28
N PHE A 364 -19.85 16.13 -5.14
CA PHE A 364 -19.89 14.72 -4.73
C PHE A 364 -20.93 14.49 -3.63
N GLY A 365 -21.02 15.36 -2.64
CA GLY A 365 -21.83 15.27 -1.44
C GLY A 365 -21.23 16.09 -0.32
N ASP A 366 -21.59 15.79 0.92
CA ASP A 366 -21.18 16.53 2.10
C ASP A 366 -20.55 15.65 3.17
N LEU A 367 -19.59 16.21 3.91
CA LEU A 367 -19.09 15.69 5.19
C LEU A 367 -20.17 15.84 6.27
N LEU A 368 -20.06 15.08 7.36
CA LEU A 368 -20.95 15.16 8.52
C LEU A 368 -20.86 16.50 9.25
N GLY A 369 -19.74 17.18 9.16
CA GLY A 369 -19.52 18.52 9.71
C GLY A 369 -18.47 19.28 8.90
N GLY A 370 -18.56 20.61 8.89
CA GLY A 370 -17.60 21.48 8.19
C GLY A 370 -16.20 21.33 8.79
N THR A 371 -15.27 20.82 8.00
CA THR A 371 -13.93 20.42 8.43
C THR A 371 -12.88 21.19 7.65
N GLN A 372 -11.87 21.71 8.33
CA GLN A 372 -10.66 22.31 7.76
C GLN A 372 -9.42 21.74 8.45
N TYR A 373 -8.25 21.84 7.82
CA TYR A 373 -6.98 21.28 8.31
C TYR A 373 -7.01 19.75 8.49
N ASN A 374 -7.93 19.08 7.81
CA ASN A 374 -8.07 17.64 7.77
C ASN A 374 -7.07 17.03 6.79
N THR A 375 -6.80 15.76 6.96
CA THR A 375 -6.07 14.94 5.97
C THR A 375 -7.00 13.91 5.34
N GLY A 376 -6.60 13.34 4.20
CA GLY A 376 -7.35 12.29 3.53
C GLY A 376 -6.48 11.14 3.08
N THR A 377 -6.97 9.92 3.26
CA THR A 377 -6.38 8.71 2.71
C THR A 377 -7.46 7.81 2.12
N SER A 378 -7.08 6.77 1.40
CA SER A 378 -8.04 5.89 0.74
C SER A 378 -7.43 4.54 0.38
N ASN A 379 -8.31 3.59 0.09
CA ASN A 379 -8.02 2.49 -0.81
C ASN A 379 -8.72 2.73 -2.17
N ALA A 380 -8.79 1.71 -3.03
CA ALA A 380 -9.44 1.84 -4.35
C ALA A 380 -10.95 2.13 -4.29
N VAL A 381 -11.61 1.88 -3.14
CA VAL A 381 -13.07 1.91 -2.96
C VAL A 381 -13.51 2.99 -1.97
N THR A 382 -12.86 3.05 -0.81
CA THR A 382 -13.23 3.89 0.33
C THR A 382 -12.26 5.04 0.49
N GLY A 383 -12.76 6.27 0.55
CA GLY A 383 -12.03 7.47 0.91
C GLY A 383 -12.33 7.84 2.36
N LEU A 384 -11.31 8.23 3.11
CA LEU A 384 -11.39 8.71 4.50
C LEU A 384 -11.05 10.18 4.59
N CYS A 385 -11.86 10.95 5.33
CA CYS A 385 -11.57 12.29 5.80
C CYS A 385 -11.27 12.21 7.30
N ILE A 386 -10.12 12.70 7.73
CA ILE A 386 -9.57 12.37 9.04
C ILE A 386 -9.26 13.63 9.84
N GLY A 387 -9.83 13.72 11.06
CA GLY A 387 -9.56 14.78 12.01
C GLY A 387 -9.90 16.18 11.50
N GLY A 388 -9.10 17.16 11.91
CA GLY A 388 -9.26 18.55 11.49
C GLY A 388 -9.94 19.42 12.52
N TYR A 389 -10.42 20.59 12.07
CA TYR A 389 -11.06 21.60 12.91
C TYR A 389 -12.53 21.74 12.50
N VAL A 390 -13.44 21.36 13.37
CA VAL A 390 -14.89 21.27 13.12
C VAL A 390 -15.64 22.16 14.10
N GLY A 391 -16.42 23.13 13.59
CA GLY A 391 -17.29 23.97 14.42
C GLY A 391 -16.60 24.76 15.54
N GLY A 392 -15.30 25.05 15.41
CA GLY A 392 -14.53 25.78 16.41
C GLY A 392 -13.72 24.89 17.37
N SER A 393 -13.70 23.58 17.17
CA SER A 393 -12.96 22.61 18.00
C SER A 393 -12.15 21.64 17.18
N ILE A 394 -11.06 21.13 17.73
CA ILE A 394 -10.28 20.06 17.12
C ILE A 394 -11.09 18.77 17.19
N SER A 395 -11.11 18.00 16.10
CA SER A 395 -11.90 16.77 15.96
C SER A 395 -11.02 15.54 15.92
N ASN A 396 -11.50 14.43 16.51
CA ASN A 396 -10.95 13.09 16.36
C ASN A 396 -11.70 12.26 15.32
N GLN A 397 -12.79 12.78 14.73
CA GLN A 397 -13.67 12.04 13.84
C GLN A 397 -12.97 11.61 12.56
N ILE A 398 -13.21 10.36 12.16
CA ILE A 398 -12.88 9.82 10.85
C ILE A 398 -14.20 9.59 10.12
N GLN A 399 -14.32 10.14 8.92
CA GLN A 399 -15.50 10.01 8.08
C GLN A 399 -15.15 9.27 6.80
N GLN A 400 -16.07 8.49 6.24
CA GLN A 400 -15.86 7.68 5.03
C GLN A 400 -16.86 7.98 3.93
N VAL A 401 -16.40 7.79 2.69
CA VAL A 401 -17.22 7.82 1.48
C VAL A 401 -16.85 6.67 0.54
N THR A 402 -17.79 6.23 -0.28
CA THR A 402 -17.50 5.31 -1.39
C THR A 402 -17.08 6.11 -2.61
N ILE A 403 -15.80 6.07 -3.02
CA ILE A 403 -15.24 6.97 -4.06
C ILE A 403 -15.98 6.87 -5.40
N ALA A 404 -16.44 5.66 -5.77
CA ALA A 404 -17.10 5.43 -7.08
C ALA A 404 -18.49 6.06 -7.21
N SER A 405 -19.18 6.32 -6.10
CA SER A 405 -20.57 6.83 -6.10
C SER A 405 -20.69 8.12 -5.30
N THR A 406 -21.35 9.13 -5.87
CA THR A 406 -21.65 10.38 -5.16
C THR A 406 -22.59 10.12 -3.98
N GLY A 407 -22.38 10.85 -2.89
CA GLY A 407 -23.19 10.75 -1.66
C GLY A 407 -22.49 11.40 -0.49
N ASN A 408 -23.21 11.56 0.60
CA ASN A 408 -22.67 12.15 1.82
C ASN A 408 -21.77 11.15 2.58
N ALA A 409 -20.83 11.70 3.33
CA ALA A 409 -19.98 10.91 4.21
C ALA A 409 -20.80 10.25 5.35
N THR A 410 -20.28 9.16 5.84
CA THR A 410 -20.78 8.46 7.02
C THR A 410 -19.65 8.37 8.05
N ASP A 411 -20.02 8.09 9.29
CA ASP A 411 -19.06 7.86 10.35
C ASP A 411 -18.23 6.59 10.08
N PHE A 412 -16.93 6.65 10.32
CA PHE A 412 -16.02 5.52 10.22
C PHE A 412 -15.49 5.10 11.59
N GLY A 413 -15.17 6.05 12.46
CA GLY A 413 -14.56 5.87 13.78
C GLY A 413 -13.78 7.11 14.20
N ASP A 414 -12.89 6.93 15.18
CA ASP A 414 -12.16 8.03 15.80
C ASP A 414 -10.65 7.80 15.86
N LEU A 415 -9.89 8.91 15.77
CA LEU A 415 -8.51 8.99 16.21
C LEU A 415 -8.40 8.78 17.73
N SER A 416 -7.27 8.30 18.21
CA SER A 416 -7.01 8.17 19.66
C SER A 416 -7.03 9.53 20.37
N VAL A 417 -6.62 10.59 19.68
CA VAL A 417 -6.62 11.98 20.15
C VAL A 417 -7.06 12.91 19.02
N ALA A 418 -7.91 13.90 19.35
CA ALA A 418 -8.31 14.94 18.41
C ALA A 418 -7.10 15.74 17.91
N LYS A 419 -6.93 15.87 16.59
CA LYS A 419 -5.79 16.55 15.97
C LYS A 419 -6.09 17.06 14.57
N TYR A 420 -5.31 18.05 14.14
CA TYR A 420 -5.33 18.59 12.79
C TYR A 420 -3.91 18.75 12.24
N PHE A 421 -3.75 19.01 10.94
CA PHE A 421 -2.46 18.99 10.24
C PHE A 421 -1.69 17.66 10.40
N SER A 422 -2.40 16.54 10.42
CA SER A 422 -1.78 15.22 10.31
C SER A 422 -1.49 14.90 8.86
N GLY A 423 -0.43 14.13 8.62
CA GLY A 423 -0.21 13.45 7.34
C GLY A 423 -0.89 12.10 7.32
N SER A 424 -1.23 11.61 6.12
CA SER A 424 -1.76 10.26 5.98
C SER A 424 -1.29 9.57 4.72
N VAL A 425 -1.07 8.27 4.80
CA VAL A 425 -0.68 7.39 3.70
C VAL A 425 -1.51 6.12 3.73
N SER A 426 -1.54 5.40 2.62
CA SER A 426 -2.06 4.03 2.61
C SER A 426 -1.22 3.16 1.67
N ASP A 427 -1.35 1.85 1.82
CA ASP A 427 -0.74 0.85 0.95
C ASP A 427 -1.53 0.60 -0.35
N SER A 428 -2.64 1.33 -0.58
CA SER A 428 -3.61 1.02 -1.65
C SER A 428 -4.37 2.23 -2.23
N HIS A 429 -3.89 3.46 -2.05
CA HIS A 429 -4.51 4.67 -2.63
C HIS A 429 -4.45 4.68 -4.17
N GLY A 430 -5.13 5.64 -4.81
CA GLY A 430 -5.27 5.72 -6.27
C GLY A 430 -3.96 5.76 -7.08
N GLY A 431 -2.86 6.18 -6.50
CA GLY A 431 -1.53 6.16 -7.11
C GLY A 431 -0.87 4.77 -7.12
N LEU A 432 -1.41 3.78 -6.43
CA LEU A 432 -0.84 2.44 -6.26
C LEU A 432 -1.63 1.35 -7.00
N SER A 433 -2.84 1.62 -7.44
CA SER A 433 -3.77 0.66 -8.04
C SER A 433 -3.69 0.58 -9.57
#